data_12d4cf8696407977325d8afa84c0e9c1
#
_entry.id   12d4cf8696407977325d8afa84c0e9c1
#
_cell.length_a   1.000
_cell.length_b   1.000
_cell.length_c   1.000
_cell.angle_alpha   90.00
_cell.angle_beta   90.00
_cell.angle_gamma   90.00
#
_symmetry.space_group_name_H-M   'P 1'
#
loop_
_entity.id
_entity.type
_entity.pdbx_description
1 polymer ?
#
loop_
_entity_poly.entity_id
_entity_poly.type
_entity_poly.pdbx_seq_one_letter_code
_entity_poly.pdbx_strand_id
1 'polypeptide(L)'
;TAQDNKTDKKTLNAINLATNQLPSTIRVSLKDINDTSQLDEFVKKNETLKKLIHPERAPSFAGARRTAIQNIGQWIGFAQRVGIGASILFVVISSLIVFNTIRMAIFNRRDEIEMMKLIGANKSFIRGPFVVEAIVYGLIAAVIATFIGVGVLYLTGNGLADNGVVVKGTIDFITTYIGFVLLAMIGIGSLVGTVSSLFATRRHLKI
;
A
#
# COMPACT_ATOMS: atom_id res chain seq x y z
N THR A 1 -6.46 15.19 -61.09
CA THR A 1 -7.81 15.25 -60.45
C THR A 1 -8.58 13.92 -60.49
N ALA A 2 -8.44 13.09 -61.57
CA ALA A 2 -9.12 11.78 -61.64
C ALA A 2 -8.38 10.67 -60.85
N GLN A 3 -7.11 10.83 -60.61
CA GLN A 3 -6.26 9.86 -59.88
C GLN A 3 -6.39 10.02 -58.36
N ASP A 4 -6.58 11.24 -57.86
CA ASP A 4 -6.87 11.54 -56.47
C ASP A 4 -8.22 10.94 -56.00
N ASN A 5 -9.25 11.05 -56.84
CA ASN A 5 -10.60 10.55 -56.52
C ASN A 5 -10.68 9.01 -56.51
N LYS A 6 -9.75 8.29 -57.14
CA LYS A 6 -9.64 6.80 -57.06
C LYS A 6 -8.89 6.35 -55.83
N THR A 7 -7.92 7.13 -55.37
CA THR A 7 -7.13 6.84 -54.17
C THR A 7 -8.00 7.05 -52.91
N ASP A 8 -8.79 8.11 -52.87
CA ASP A 8 -9.75 8.40 -51.81
C ASP A 8 -10.82 7.32 -51.68
N LYS A 9 -11.39 6.86 -52.81
CA LYS A 9 -12.36 5.76 -52.77
C LYS A 9 -11.79 4.43 -52.32
N LYS A 10 -10.52 4.12 -52.62
CA LYS A 10 -9.85 2.92 -52.16
C LYS A 10 -9.53 2.99 -50.66
N THR A 11 -9.07 4.15 -50.19
CA THR A 11 -8.84 4.38 -48.77
C THR A 11 -10.12 4.36 -47.93
N LEU A 12 -11.21 5.00 -48.42
CA LEU A 12 -12.52 4.95 -47.78
C LEU A 12 -13.10 3.52 -47.73
N ASN A 13 -12.94 2.73 -48.79
CA ASN A 13 -13.37 1.34 -48.78
C ASN A 13 -12.50 0.46 -47.88
N ALA A 14 -11.20 0.72 -47.80
CA ALA A 14 -10.31 0.01 -46.87
C ALA A 14 -10.64 0.36 -45.40
N ILE A 15 -10.93 1.61 -45.11
CA ILE A 15 -11.35 2.07 -43.79
C ILE A 15 -12.73 1.45 -43.41
N ASN A 16 -13.70 1.46 -44.33
CA ASN A 16 -15.00 0.85 -44.09
C ASN A 16 -14.92 -0.67 -43.90
N LEU A 17 -14.07 -1.36 -44.66
CA LEU A 17 -13.81 -2.80 -44.48
C LEU A 17 -13.10 -3.08 -43.14
N ALA A 18 -12.13 -2.27 -42.75
CA ALA A 18 -11.42 -2.40 -41.48
C ALA A 18 -12.37 -2.10 -40.29
N THR A 19 -13.22 -1.10 -40.41
CA THR A 19 -14.18 -0.72 -39.36
C THR A 19 -15.30 -1.77 -39.20
N ASN A 20 -15.76 -2.38 -40.30
CA ASN A 20 -16.76 -3.45 -40.25
C ASN A 20 -16.21 -4.82 -39.83
N GLN A 21 -14.90 -5.04 -39.90
CA GLN A 21 -14.27 -6.28 -39.48
C GLN A 21 -13.69 -6.23 -38.06
N LEU A 22 -13.68 -5.07 -37.41
CA LEU A 22 -13.28 -4.97 -36.02
C LEU A 22 -14.39 -5.46 -35.13
N PRO A 23 -14.21 -6.56 -34.39
CA PRO A 23 -15.20 -7.06 -33.46
C PRO A 23 -15.44 -6.01 -32.38
N SER A 24 -16.71 -5.67 -32.14
CA SER A 24 -17.11 -4.80 -31.05
C SER A 24 -16.69 -5.47 -29.73
N THR A 25 -15.83 -4.81 -28.96
CA THR A 25 -15.37 -5.33 -27.67
C THR A 25 -16.02 -4.58 -26.52
N ILE A 26 -16.68 -5.31 -25.64
CA ILE A 26 -17.22 -4.78 -24.40
C ILE A 26 -16.19 -5.03 -23.31
N ARG A 27 -15.71 -3.96 -22.67
CA ARG A 27 -14.81 -4.07 -21.52
C ARG A 27 -15.60 -3.87 -20.24
N VAL A 28 -15.63 -4.92 -19.40
CA VAL A 28 -16.28 -4.89 -18.10
C VAL A 28 -15.19 -4.83 -17.02
N SER A 29 -15.28 -3.87 -16.11
CA SER A 29 -14.39 -3.76 -14.96
C SER A 29 -15.08 -4.36 -13.74
N LEU A 30 -14.40 -5.31 -13.08
CA LEU A 30 -14.87 -5.94 -11.86
C LEU A 30 -14.27 -5.24 -10.65
N LYS A 31 -15.06 -5.11 -9.58
CA LYS A 31 -14.62 -4.53 -8.32
C LYS A 31 -13.68 -5.49 -7.57
N ASP A 32 -13.89 -6.79 -7.71
CA ASP A 32 -13.02 -7.84 -7.17
C ASP A 32 -12.57 -8.78 -8.30
N ILE A 33 -11.25 -8.82 -8.52
CA ILE A 33 -10.61 -9.64 -9.54
C ILE A 33 -10.76 -11.14 -9.24
N ASN A 34 -10.92 -11.50 -7.96
CA ASN A 34 -11.03 -12.90 -7.52
C ASN A 34 -12.45 -13.47 -7.69
N ASP A 35 -13.47 -12.61 -7.74
CA ASP A 35 -14.87 -13.03 -7.91
C ASP A 35 -15.39 -12.72 -9.31
N THR A 36 -15.06 -13.61 -10.25
CA THR A 36 -15.60 -13.59 -11.62
C THR A 36 -16.83 -14.48 -11.78
N SER A 37 -17.26 -15.14 -10.71
CA SER A 37 -18.33 -16.17 -10.74
C SER A 37 -19.66 -15.59 -11.20
N GLN A 38 -20.01 -14.42 -10.73
CA GLN A 38 -21.26 -13.73 -11.10
C GLN A 38 -21.30 -13.33 -12.58
N LEU A 39 -20.16 -12.90 -13.12
CA LEU A 39 -20.07 -12.54 -14.53
C LEU A 39 -20.08 -13.76 -15.44
N ASP A 40 -19.43 -14.85 -15.04
CA ASP A 40 -19.42 -16.12 -15.75
C ASP A 40 -20.83 -16.75 -15.79
N GLU A 41 -21.56 -16.70 -14.68
CA GLU A 41 -22.95 -17.15 -14.58
C GLU A 41 -23.87 -16.27 -15.43
N PHE A 42 -23.71 -14.95 -15.39
CA PHE A 42 -24.50 -14.02 -16.21
C PHE A 42 -24.33 -14.28 -17.72
N VAL A 43 -23.09 -14.47 -18.17
CA VAL A 43 -22.81 -14.74 -19.59
C VAL A 43 -23.32 -16.13 -20.00
N LYS A 44 -23.22 -17.14 -19.14
CA LYS A 44 -23.74 -18.48 -19.40
C LYS A 44 -25.25 -18.54 -19.42
N LYS A 45 -25.93 -17.71 -18.63
CA LYS A 45 -27.39 -17.71 -18.50
C LYS A 45 -28.09 -16.89 -19.57
N ASN A 46 -27.39 -15.95 -20.21
CA ASN A 46 -27.97 -15.04 -21.19
C ASN A 46 -27.76 -15.56 -22.61
N GLU A 47 -28.83 -16.17 -23.21
CA GLU A 47 -28.78 -16.74 -24.55
C GLU A 47 -28.53 -15.69 -25.66
N THR A 48 -28.93 -14.45 -25.43
CA THR A 48 -28.70 -13.35 -26.39
C THR A 48 -27.21 -13.02 -26.47
N LEU A 49 -26.50 -13.00 -25.33
CA LEU A 49 -25.06 -12.81 -25.29
C LEU A 49 -24.31 -13.99 -25.92
N LYS A 50 -24.75 -15.20 -25.72
CA LYS A 50 -24.15 -16.41 -26.37
C LYS A 50 -24.17 -16.31 -27.89
N LYS A 51 -25.23 -15.80 -28.48
CA LYS A 51 -25.36 -15.61 -29.94
C LYS A 51 -24.46 -14.50 -30.49
N LEU A 52 -24.09 -13.53 -29.67
CA LEU A 52 -23.25 -12.38 -30.03
C LEU A 52 -21.75 -12.65 -29.81
N ILE A 53 -21.42 -13.71 -29.06
CA ILE A 53 -20.02 -14.10 -28.83
C ILE A 53 -19.46 -14.80 -30.04
N HIS A 54 -18.33 -14.35 -30.56
CA HIS A 54 -17.65 -14.97 -31.68
C HIS A 54 -17.21 -16.41 -31.31
N PRO A 55 -17.55 -17.46 -32.07
CA PRO A 55 -17.31 -18.85 -31.71
C PRO A 55 -15.82 -19.19 -31.49
N GLU A 56 -14.91 -18.51 -32.18
CA GLU A 56 -13.46 -18.71 -32.05
C GLU A 56 -12.78 -17.83 -30.97
N ARG A 57 -13.52 -16.93 -30.35
CA ARG A 57 -13.01 -16.03 -29.30
C ARG A 57 -13.86 -16.13 -28.05
N ALA A 58 -13.57 -17.13 -27.25
CA ALA A 58 -14.18 -17.27 -25.93
C ALA A 58 -13.94 -15.99 -25.08
N PRO A 59 -14.93 -15.58 -24.27
CA PRO A 59 -14.75 -14.46 -23.35
C PRO A 59 -13.48 -14.58 -22.54
N SER A 60 -12.79 -13.47 -22.34
CA SER A 60 -11.44 -13.43 -21.74
C SER A 60 -11.37 -13.90 -20.29
N PHE A 61 -12.53 -14.06 -19.63
CA PHE A 61 -12.66 -14.56 -18.25
C PHE A 61 -12.82 -16.10 -18.16
N ALA A 62 -13.04 -16.78 -19.27
CA ALA A 62 -13.21 -18.24 -19.32
C ALA A 62 -12.01 -18.91 -20.00
N GLY A 63 -10.86 -19.05 -19.33
CA GLY A 63 -9.73 -19.73 -19.93
C GLY A 63 -8.39 -19.45 -19.26
N ALA A 64 -7.28 -19.71 -19.94
CA ALA A 64 -5.90 -19.53 -19.44
C ALA A 64 -5.62 -18.15 -18.83
N ARG A 65 -6.27 -17.10 -19.34
CA ARG A 65 -6.18 -15.74 -18.77
C ARG A 65 -6.80 -15.64 -17.37
N ARG A 66 -7.88 -16.39 -17.09
CA ARG A 66 -8.48 -16.42 -15.75
C ARG A 66 -7.51 -17.01 -14.73
N THR A 67 -6.87 -18.12 -15.10
CA THR A 67 -5.88 -18.76 -14.22
C THR A 67 -4.71 -17.84 -13.94
N ALA A 68 -4.22 -17.10 -14.96
CA ALA A 68 -3.17 -16.12 -14.79
C ALA A 68 -3.60 -14.97 -13.85
N ILE A 69 -4.79 -14.42 -14.01
CA ILE A 69 -5.34 -13.35 -13.15
C ILE A 69 -5.55 -13.85 -11.73
N GLN A 70 -6.08 -15.05 -11.55
CA GLN A 70 -6.25 -15.67 -10.23
C GLN A 70 -4.91 -15.93 -9.55
N ASN A 71 -3.92 -16.42 -10.28
CA ASN A 71 -2.57 -16.63 -9.75
C ASN A 71 -1.94 -15.31 -9.30
N ILE A 72 -2.06 -14.24 -10.12
CA ILE A 72 -1.59 -12.90 -9.73
C ILE A 72 -2.31 -12.42 -8.47
N GLY A 73 -3.65 -12.58 -8.38
CA GLY A 73 -4.42 -12.23 -7.20
C GLY A 73 -3.98 -12.99 -5.94
N GLN A 74 -3.70 -14.29 -6.07
CA GLN A 74 -3.17 -15.09 -4.97
C GLN A 74 -1.78 -14.64 -4.52
N TRP A 75 -0.88 -14.32 -5.46
CA TRP A 75 0.45 -13.79 -5.16
C TRP A 75 0.38 -12.43 -4.45
N ILE A 76 -0.52 -11.54 -4.90
CA ILE A 76 -0.76 -10.25 -4.23
C ILE A 76 -1.27 -10.48 -2.82
N GLY A 77 -2.25 -11.37 -2.63
CA GLY A 77 -2.79 -11.69 -1.31
C GLY A 77 -1.74 -12.36 -0.39
N PHE A 78 -0.86 -13.18 -0.93
CA PHE A 78 0.27 -13.75 -0.18
C PHE A 78 1.27 -12.67 0.22
N ALA A 79 1.70 -11.82 -0.72
CA ALA A 79 2.61 -10.72 -0.46
C ALA A 79 2.05 -9.75 0.61
N GLN A 80 0.75 -9.46 0.56
CA GLN A 80 0.08 -8.63 1.55
C GLN A 80 0.12 -9.26 2.95
N ARG A 81 -0.17 -10.56 3.09
CA ARG A 81 -0.10 -11.27 4.37
C ARG A 81 1.31 -11.30 4.92
N VAL A 82 2.30 -11.59 4.08
CA VAL A 82 3.72 -11.57 4.46
C VAL A 82 4.14 -10.15 4.87
N GLY A 83 3.71 -9.13 4.13
CA GLY A 83 3.98 -7.72 4.44
C GLY A 83 3.39 -7.31 5.80
N ILE A 84 2.15 -7.69 6.09
CA ILE A 84 1.52 -7.43 7.40
C ILE A 84 2.29 -8.15 8.51
N GLY A 85 2.63 -9.43 8.32
CA GLY A 85 3.40 -10.21 9.30
C GLY A 85 4.76 -9.60 9.58
N ALA A 86 5.49 -9.20 8.54
CA ALA A 86 6.77 -8.50 8.65
C ALA A 86 6.62 -7.14 9.37
N SER A 87 5.57 -6.38 9.07
CA SER A 87 5.30 -5.11 9.75
C SER A 87 5.09 -5.28 11.24
N ILE A 88 4.30 -6.28 11.64
CA ILE A 88 4.10 -6.61 13.07
C ILE A 88 5.43 -6.99 13.73
N LEU A 89 6.25 -7.81 13.08
CA LEU A 89 7.56 -8.20 13.56
C LEU A 89 8.47 -6.98 13.77
N PHE A 90 8.53 -6.06 12.80
CA PHE A 90 9.30 -4.82 12.92
C PHE A 90 8.81 -3.92 14.04
N VAL A 91 7.50 -3.82 14.27
CA VAL A 91 6.93 -3.06 15.40
C VAL A 91 7.37 -3.67 16.72
N VAL A 92 7.38 -5.00 16.86
CA VAL A 92 7.85 -5.69 18.07
C VAL A 92 9.34 -5.43 18.29
N ILE A 93 10.17 -5.58 17.26
CA ILE A 93 11.62 -5.34 17.36
C ILE A 93 11.89 -3.88 17.75
N SER A 94 11.24 -2.92 17.10
CA SER A 94 11.37 -1.49 17.41
C SER A 94 10.94 -1.18 18.83
N SER A 95 9.84 -1.79 19.30
CA SER A 95 9.38 -1.65 20.68
C SER A 95 10.42 -2.18 21.70
N LEU A 96 11.06 -3.31 21.41
CA LEU A 96 12.13 -3.87 22.25
C LEU A 96 13.38 -2.96 22.28
N ILE A 97 13.75 -2.37 21.14
CA ILE A 97 14.87 -1.44 21.06
C ILE A 97 14.58 -0.20 21.93
N VAL A 98 13.41 0.42 21.75
CA VAL A 98 12.99 1.59 22.55
C VAL A 98 12.94 1.22 24.04
N PHE A 99 12.37 0.06 24.37
CA PHE A 99 12.34 -0.44 25.75
C PHE A 99 13.74 -0.54 26.36
N ASN A 100 14.70 -1.12 25.63
CA ASN A 100 16.07 -1.27 26.11
C ASN A 100 16.78 0.08 26.25
N THR A 101 16.57 1.00 25.29
CA THR A 101 17.13 2.36 25.34
C THR A 101 16.65 3.12 26.57
N ILE A 102 15.32 3.09 26.84
CA ILE A 102 14.74 3.75 28.02
C ILE A 102 15.24 3.10 29.31
N ARG A 103 15.36 1.79 29.37
CA ARG A 103 15.96 1.09 30.51
C ARG A 103 17.36 1.61 30.81
N MET A 104 18.18 1.78 29.77
CA MET A 104 19.54 2.31 29.92
C MET A 104 19.53 3.78 30.36
N ALA A 105 18.64 4.60 29.81
CA ALA A 105 18.47 5.99 30.21
C ALA A 105 18.05 6.12 31.69
N ILE A 106 17.13 5.27 32.15
CA ILE A 106 16.72 5.20 33.57
C ILE A 106 17.92 4.81 34.45
N PHE A 107 18.71 3.83 34.04
CA PHE A 107 19.89 3.39 34.77
C PHE A 107 20.94 4.50 34.88
N ASN A 108 21.20 5.23 33.81
CA ASN A 108 22.17 6.32 33.80
C ASN A 108 21.73 7.51 34.67
N ARG A 109 20.42 7.73 34.86
CA ARG A 109 19.86 8.81 35.67
C ARG A 109 19.31 8.35 37.02
N ARG A 110 19.76 7.19 37.51
CA ARG A 110 19.21 6.57 38.73
C ARG A 110 19.32 7.48 39.97
N ASP A 111 20.45 8.17 40.12
CA ASP A 111 20.71 9.03 41.28
C ASP A 111 19.79 10.25 41.29
N GLU A 112 19.54 10.87 40.12
CA GLU A 112 18.56 11.94 39.93
C GLU A 112 17.13 11.47 40.25
N ILE A 113 16.78 10.28 39.79
CA ILE A 113 15.46 9.68 40.02
C ILE A 113 15.28 9.36 41.51
N GLU A 114 16.32 8.89 42.20
CA GLU A 114 16.28 8.62 43.62
C GLU A 114 16.10 9.89 44.45
N MET A 115 16.81 10.96 44.12
CA MET A 115 16.58 12.28 44.72
C MET A 115 15.15 12.78 44.49
N MET A 116 14.62 12.67 43.25
CA MET A 116 13.24 13.06 42.98
C MET A 116 12.22 12.28 43.82
N LYS A 117 12.47 10.98 44.06
CA LYS A 117 11.64 10.17 44.95
C LYS A 117 11.71 10.61 46.42
N LEU A 118 12.89 10.95 46.93
CA LEU A 118 13.08 11.42 48.31
C LEU A 118 12.33 12.71 48.60
N ILE A 119 12.26 13.64 47.64
CA ILE A 119 11.49 14.88 47.76
C ILE A 119 10.01 14.73 47.46
N GLY A 120 9.53 13.48 47.21
CA GLY A 120 8.11 13.18 47.01
C GLY A 120 7.56 13.50 45.61
N ALA A 121 8.41 13.54 44.57
CA ALA A 121 7.96 13.82 43.22
C ALA A 121 6.96 12.78 42.69
N ASN A 122 5.94 13.24 41.97
CA ASN A 122 4.90 12.39 41.41
C ASN A 122 5.49 11.44 40.33
N LYS A 123 4.97 10.21 40.27
CA LYS A 123 5.36 9.19 39.28
C LYS A 123 5.30 9.69 37.85
N SER A 124 4.30 10.49 37.52
CA SER A 124 4.16 11.09 36.18
C SER A 124 5.28 12.07 35.85
N PHE A 125 5.77 12.82 36.85
CA PHE A 125 6.87 13.75 36.69
C PHE A 125 8.18 13.03 36.40
N ILE A 126 8.43 11.91 37.10
CA ILE A 126 9.62 11.07 36.89
C ILE A 126 9.59 10.37 35.51
N ARG A 127 8.42 9.96 35.02
CA ARG A 127 8.26 9.24 33.74
C ARG A 127 8.15 10.18 32.54
N GLY A 128 7.69 11.40 32.75
CA GLY A 128 7.42 12.37 31.68
C GLY A 128 8.56 12.53 30.67
N PRO A 129 9.80 12.80 31.10
CA PRO A 129 10.92 12.98 30.19
C PRO A 129 11.14 11.80 29.23
N PHE A 130 11.03 10.57 29.71
CA PHE A 130 11.23 9.37 28.91
C PHE A 130 10.11 9.14 27.88
N VAL A 131 8.87 9.54 28.21
CA VAL A 131 7.75 9.48 27.27
C VAL A 131 7.91 10.53 26.18
N VAL A 132 8.28 11.75 26.54
CA VAL A 132 8.53 12.83 25.58
C VAL A 132 9.68 12.46 24.64
N GLU A 133 10.78 11.92 25.18
CA GLU A 133 11.91 11.45 24.39
C GLU A 133 11.49 10.37 23.37
N ALA A 134 10.66 9.42 23.78
CA ALA A 134 10.14 8.38 22.89
C ALA A 134 9.22 8.93 21.79
N ILE A 135 8.41 9.95 22.09
CA ILE A 135 7.58 10.66 21.11
C ILE A 135 8.46 11.38 20.07
N VAL A 136 9.50 12.07 20.53
CA VAL A 136 10.44 12.77 19.63
C VAL A 136 11.15 11.80 18.70
N TYR A 137 11.62 10.65 19.21
CA TYR A 137 12.20 9.60 18.36
C TYR A 137 11.19 9.08 17.34
N GLY A 138 9.94 8.84 17.74
CA GLY A 138 8.86 8.42 16.83
C GLY A 138 8.59 9.45 15.73
N LEU A 139 8.60 10.74 16.06
CA LEU A 139 8.41 11.83 15.12
C LEU A 139 9.56 11.91 14.10
N ILE A 140 10.81 11.90 14.57
CA ILE A 140 11.99 11.96 13.69
C ILE A 140 12.00 10.74 12.76
N ALA A 141 11.75 9.54 13.30
CA ALA A 141 11.70 8.31 12.52
C ALA A 141 10.60 8.36 11.45
N ALA A 142 9.42 8.87 11.78
CA ALA A 142 8.30 9.02 10.85
C ALA A 142 8.63 9.97 9.68
N VAL A 143 9.27 11.09 9.97
CA VAL A 143 9.71 12.06 8.96
C VAL A 143 10.72 11.39 8.01
N ILE A 144 11.77 10.78 8.56
CA ILE A 144 12.80 10.11 7.77
C ILE A 144 12.20 8.97 6.93
N ALA A 145 11.35 8.13 7.53
CA ALA A 145 10.71 7.01 6.84
C ALA A 145 9.80 7.50 5.69
N THR A 146 9.07 8.59 5.89
CA THR A 146 8.22 9.18 4.85
C THR A 146 9.07 9.68 3.67
N PHE A 147 10.15 10.40 3.94
CA PHE A 147 11.05 10.89 2.88
C PHE A 147 11.71 9.73 2.12
N ILE A 148 12.22 8.73 2.82
CA ILE A 148 12.81 7.55 2.18
C ILE A 148 11.76 6.79 1.36
N GLY A 149 10.58 6.53 1.92
CA GLY A 149 9.52 5.80 1.24
C GLY A 149 9.03 6.49 -0.03
N VAL A 150 8.79 7.80 0.04
CA VAL A 150 8.42 8.61 -1.12
C VAL A 150 9.57 8.64 -2.14
N GLY A 151 10.81 8.81 -1.69
CA GLY A 151 11.98 8.81 -2.56
C GLY A 151 12.15 7.49 -3.33
N VAL A 152 12.04 6.36 -2.64
CA VAL A 152 12.09 5.02 -3.27
C VAL A 152 10.95 4.85 -4.28
N LEU A 153 9.74 5.29 -3.94
CA LEU A 153 8.59 5.20 -4.83
C LEU A 153 8.79 6.00 -6.13
N TYR A 154 9.38 7.19 -6.04
CA TYR A 154 9.72 8.00 -7.22
C TYR A 154 10.83 7.36 -8.06
N LEU A 155 11.89 6.86 -7.43
CA LEU A 155 13.03 6.25 -8.13
C LEU A 155 12.64 4.96 -8.86
N THR A 156 11.77 4.16 -8.24
CA THR A 156 11.33 2.88 -8.83
C THR A 156 10.11 3.03 -9.74
N GLY A 157 9.33 4.10 -9.60
CA GLY A 157 8.08 4.33 -10.33
C GLY A 157 8.25 4.33 -11.84
N ASN A 158 9.29 4.94 -12.36
CA ASN A 158 9.58 4.98 -13.79
C ASN A 158 9.93 3.59 -14.35
N GLY A 159 10.79 2.84 -13.67
CA GLY A 159 11.16 1.48 -14.10
C GLY A 159 10.00 0.48 -14.00
N LEU A 160 9.08 0.67 -13.05
CA LEU A 160 7.86 -0.14 -12.93
C LEU A 160 6.85 0.20 -14.03
N ALA A 161 6.74 1.47 -14.43
CA ALA A 161 5.86 1.91 -15.52
C ALA A 161 6.30 1.31 -16.86
N ASP A 162 7.60 1.22 -17.13
CA ASP A 162 8.15 0.60 -18.32
C ASP A 162 7.83 -0.91 -18.41
N ASN A 163 7.66 -1.56 -17.27
CA ASN A 163 7.25 -2.97 -17.17
C ASN A 163 5.72 -3.16 -17.10
N GLY A 164 4.92 -2.14 -17.42
CA GLY A 164 3.47 -2.21 -17.47
C GLY A 164 2.76 -2.15 -16.11
N VAL A 165 3.48 -1.84 -15.03
CA VAL A 165 2.91 -1.66 -13.69
C VAL A 165 2.47 -0.21 -13.51
N VAL A 166 1.16 0.03 -13.41
CA VAL A 166 0.60 1.38 -13.26
C VAL A 166 0.74 1.86 -11.82
N VAL A 167 1.90 2.43 -11.49
CA VAL A 167 2.16 3.05 -10.16
C VAL A 167 1.81 4.54 -10.09
N LYS A 168 1.50 5.15 -11.24
CA LYS A 168 1.26 6.60 -11.32
C LYS A 168 0.12 7.06 -10.39
N GLY A 169 -0.99 6.31 -10.36
CA GLY A 169 -2.10 6.62 -9.45
C GLY A 169 -1.74 6.57 -7.96
N THR A 170 -0.83 5.67 -7.56
CA THR A 170 -0.33 5.57 -6.19
C THR A 170 0.59 6.75 -5.86
N ILE A 171 1.45 7.14 -6.78
CA ILE A 171 2.33 8.32 -6.62
C ILE A 171 1.49 9.58 -6.50
N ASP A 172 0.53 9.79 -7.39
CA ASP A 172 -0.36 10.96 -7.37
C ASP A 172 -1.19 11.03 -6.07
N PHE A 173 -1.68 9.89 -5.59
CA PHE A 173 -2.39 9.82 -4.31
C PHE A 173 -1.48 10.21 -3.12
N ILE A 174 -0.29 9.62 -3.02
CA ILE A 174 0.64 9.89 -1.92
C ILE A 174 1.13 11.34 -1.96
N THR A 175 1.42 11.90 -3.13
CA THR A 175 1.87 13.29 -3.24
C THR A 175 0.77 14.29 -2.94
N THR A 176 -0.46 14.01 -3.35
CA THR A 176 -1.62 14.85 -3.05
C THR A 176 -1.91 14.88 -1.54
N TYR A 177 -1.80 13.72 -0.89
CA TYR A 177 -2.12 13.56 0.53
C TYR A 177 -0.89 13.42 1.43
N ILE A 178 0.28 13.91 1.02
CA ILE A 178 1.55 13.72 1.74
C ILE A 178 1.49 14.23 3.19
N GLY A 179 0.78 15.33 3.43
CA GLY A 179 0.58 15.85 4.79
C GLY A 179 -0.21 14.89 5.68
N PHE A 180 -1.25 14.25 5.14
CA PHE A 180 -2.03 13.26 5.88
C PHE A 180 -1.23 11.98 6.12
N VAL A 181 -0.47 11.52 5.13
CA VAL A 181 0.44 10.36 5.26
C VAL A 181 1.47 10.62 6.35
N LEU A 182 2.09 11.80 6.35
CA LEU A 182 3.08 12.18 7.35
C LEU A 182 2.46 12.25 8.75
N LEU A 183 1.28 12.85 8.91
CA LEU A 183 0.57 12.88 10.19
C LEU A 183 0.22 11.46 10.68
N ALA A 184 -0.23 10.58 9.81
CA ALA A 184 -0.52 9.19 10.15
C ALA A 184 0.75 8.45 10.61
N MET A 185 1.87 8.62 9.90
CA MET A 185 3.16 8.03 10.26
C MET A 185 3.68 8.55 11.61
N ILE A 186 3.56 9.87 11.87
CA ILE A 186 3.90 10.48 13.15
C ILE A 186 3.02 9.89 14.27
N GLY A 187 1.71 9.77 14.02
CA GLY A 187 0.76 9.19 14.98
C GLY A 187 1.13 7.76 15.35
N ILE A 188 1.41 6.91 14.36
CA ILE A 188 1.82 5.51 14.58
C ILE A 188 3.17 5.44 15.32
N GLY A 189 4.17 6.19 14.87
CA GLY A 189 5.51 6.21 15.48
C GLY A 189 5.47 6.69 16.94
N SER A 190 4.74 7.77 17.21
CA SER A 190 4.55 8.30 18.56
C SER A 190 3.79 7.33 19.46
N LEU A 191 2.79 6.62 18.93
CA LEU A 191 2.02 5.62 19.66
C LEU A 191 2.91 4.43 20.06
N VAL A 192 3.68 3.89 19.11
CA VAL A 192 4.63 2.80 19.39
C VAL A 192 5.66 3.24 20.43
N GLY A 193 6.25 4.44 20.28
CA GLY A 193 7.20 5.01 21.22
C GLY A 193 6.60 5.17 22.63
N THR A 194 5.43 5.77 22.72
CA THR A 194 4.73 6.00 24.00
C THR A 194 4.40 4.69 24.72
N VAL A 195 3.82 3.72 24.00
CA VAL A 195 3.48 2.41 24.57
C VAL A 195 4.74 1.70 25.09
N SER A 196 5.81 1.66 24.29
CA SER A 196 7.08 1.04 24.67
C SER A 196 7.70 1.71 25.88
N SER A 197 7.69 3.07 25.91
CA SER A 197 8.21 3.85 27.03
C SER A 197 7.41 3.61 28.32
N LEU A 198 6.08 3.56 28.23
CA LEU A 198 5.23 3.29 29.40
C LEU A 198 5.47 1.88 29.95
N PHE A 199 5.64 0.88 29.10
CA PHE A 199 6.00 -0.47 29.54
C PHE A 199 7.36 -0.51 30.20
N ALA A 200 8.38 0.14 29.61
CA ALA A 200 9.74 0.20 30.17
C ALA A 200 9.76 0.86 31.56
N THR A 201 9.11 2.03 31.66
CA THR A 201 9.09 2.80 32.90
C THR A 201 8.25 2.13 34.00
N ARG A 202 7.12 1.48 33.66
CA ARG A 202 6.32 0.72 34.65
C ARG A 202 7.08 -0.47 35.23
N ARG A 203 7.86 -1.18 34.41
CA ARG A 203 8.57 -2.38 34.82
C ARG A 203 9.84 -2.10 35.62
N HIS A 204 10.54 -1.02 35.31
CA HIS A 204 11.85 -0.72 35.92
C HIS A 204 11.82 0.36 37.00
N LEU A 205 10.90 1.30 36.92
CA LEU A 205 10.61 2.21 38.02
C LEU A 205 9.63 1.48 38.97
N LYS A 206 10.13 0.57 39.83
CA LYS A 206 9.37 0.07 40.98
C LYS A 206 9.14 1.21 41.94
N ILE A 207 8.02 1.89 41.79
CA ILE A 207 7.56 2.97 42.67
C ILE A 207 6.27 2.51 43.33
#